data_d1cd9afc20266446e6332a1970083e75
#
_entry.id   d1cd9afc20266446e6332a1970083e75
#
_cell.length_a   1.000
_cell.length_b   1.000
_cell.length_c   1.000
_cell.angle_alpha   90.00
_cell.angle_beta   90.00
_cell.angle_gamma   90.00
#
_symmetry.space_group_name_H-M   'P 1'
#
loop_
_entity.id
_entity.type
_entity.pdbx_description
1 polymer ?
#
loop_
_entity_poly.entity_id
_entity_poly.type
_entity_poly.pdbx_seq_one_letter_code
_entity_poly.pdbx_strand_id
1 'polypeptide(L)'
;MLTEREIHTIVDRITGELERKQPVAAVRRPEPIRSRPTPVAPRLSSREPRLGIFETVDEATAAARGAQKEIRTLELRDRIIANQRKRLAENARLLAEEAVAETSLGNSRDKTLKNTLCIERTPGTEDLHPEILSGDHGLTLTELAPWGVIGAVTPSTNPAATIINNGISMIAAGNAVVFGAHPLAKNVTNHAIDLMNRASAEAGGPETLLTAVAQPTIESAQEIFRHKEIDLLVVTGGGGVVRAAQHSNKRVIAAGPGNPPVVVDASADLGRAARDIVAGASFDNNIVCTCEKEILVEERIANELLQGLRRNDTEVLTRDEAEALARAILLDYPGSNPHMNKEYIGKDAPVLAGLIGKHVPASTRLLVAETDRHHPFAVLELLTPVIPMIRCLDVDTAIDWAVELEHGFKHTAVMHSKNLDHLHRMAVEINCSIFVKNGSSLAGLGFGGEGPTAMTISTPTGEGPTSARTFVRRRRCVLVDYFRIV
;
A
#
# COMPACT_ATOMS: atom_id res chain seq x y z
N MET A 1 4.16 -26.41 -21.41
CA MET A 1 4.64 -25.08 -21.81
C MET A 1 3.85 -24.71 -23.05
N LEU A 2 3.08 -23.64 -22.99
CA LEU A 2 2.36 -23.13 -24.16
C LEU A 2 3.38 -22.54 -25.15
N THR A 3 3.23 -22.81 -26.41
CA THR A 3 4.10 -22.26 -27.46
C THR A 3 3.76 -20.79 -27.73
N GLU A 4 4.69 -20.02 -28.28
CA GLU A 4 4.46 -18.59 -28.64
C GLU A 4 3.23 -18.39 -29.54
N ARG A 5 2.92 -19.36 -30.40
CA ARG A 5 1.72 -19.35 -31.23
C ARG A 5 0.42 -19.51 -30.43
N GLU A 6 0.43 -20.31 -29.37
CA GLU A 6 -0.75 -20.48 -28.50
C GLU A 6 -0.98 -19.24 -27.65
N ILE A 7 0.06 -18.56 -27.22
CA ILE A 7 -0.02 -17.27 -26.49
C ILE A 7 -0.58 -16.17 -27.39
N HIS A 8 -0.10 -16.06 -28.63
CA HIS A 8 -0.66 -15.11 -29.62
C HIS A 8 -2.15 -15.39 -29.92
N THR A 9 -2.52 -16.63 -30.07
CA THR A 9 -3.91 -17.01 -30.33
C THR A 9 -4.86 -16.69 -29.19
N ILE A 10 -4.37 -16.78 -27.92
CA ILE A 10 -5.15 -16.41 -26.72
C ILE A 10 -5.27 -14.88 -26.63
N VAL A 11 -4.22 -14.14 -26.91
CA VAL A 11 -4.23 -12.67 -26.92
C VAL A 11 -5.18 -12.13 -28.00
N ASP A 12 -5.11 -12.66 -29.22
CA ASP A 12 -5.99 -12.24 -30.33
C ASP A 12 -7.46 -12.57 -30.05
N ARG A 13 -7.74 -13.69 -29.37
CA ARG A 13 -9.10 -14.08 -28.99
C ARG A 13 -9.68 -13.16 -27.94
N ILE A 14 -8.89 -12.78 -26.93
CA ILE A 14 -9.29 -11.83 -25.87
C ILE A 14 -9.50 -10.43 -26.45
N THR A 15 -8.64 -9.98 -27.35
CA THR A 15 -8.77 -8.68 -28.02
C THR A 15 -10.00 -8.64 -28.94
N GLY A 16 -10.26 -9.72 -29.70
CA GLY A 16 -11.42 -9.82 -30.56
C GLY A 16 -12.77 -9.96 -29.84
N GLU A 17 -12.80 -10.49 -28.60
CA GLU A 17 -14.00 -10.51 -27.76
C GLU A 17 -14.31 -9.15 -27.11
N LEU A 18 -13.29 -8.34 -26.85
CA LEU A 18 -13.43 -6.97 -26.36
C LEU A 18 -13.98 -6.01 -27.44
N GLU A 19 -13.68 -6.25 -28.71
CA GLU A 19 -14.14 -5.41 -29.82
C GLU A 19 -15.58 -5.73 -30.28
N ARG A 20 -16.13 -6.90 -29.95
CA ARG A 20 -17.47 -7.35 -30.42
C ARG A 20 -18.65 -6.95 -29.54
N LYS A 21 -18.48 -6.32 -28.42
CA LYS A 21 -19.61 -5.82 -27.60
C LYS A 21 -20.02 -4.40 -28.04
N GLN A 22 -20.89 -4.34 -29.04
CA GLN A 22 -21.67 -3.12 -29.38
C GLN A 22 -22.94 -3.01 -28.52
N PRO A 23 -23.56 -1.82 -28.46
CA PRO A 23 -24.22 -1.31 -27.27
C PRO A 23 -25.68 -1.74 -27.12
N VAL A 24 -26.11 -2.02 -25.92
CA VAL A 24 -27.50 -2.16 -25.52
C VAL A 24 -28.08 -0.77 -25.21
N ALA A 25 -29.33 -0.58 -25.63
CA ALA A 25 -30.09 0.67 -25.68
C ALA A 25 -30.05 1.52 -24.40
N ALA A 26 -30.04 2.84 -24.63
CA ALA A 26 -29.97 3.89 -23.65
C ALA A 26 -31.14 3.88 -22.65
N VAL A 27 -30.82 3.65 -21.37
CA VAL A 27 -31.62 4.09 -20.23
C VAL A 27 -31.32 5.57 -20.01
N ARG A 28 -32.38 6.40 -19.93
CA ARG A 28 -32.29 7.85 -19.70
C ARG A 28 -31.42 8.13 -18.47
N ARG A 29 -30.29 8.84 -18.68
CA ARG A 29 -29.46 9.37 -17.62
C ARG A 29 -30.21 10.48 -16.87
N PRO A 30 -30.15 10.53 -15.52
CA PRO A 30 -30.51 11.74 -14.80
C PRO A 30 -29.54 12.86 -15.18
N GLU A 31 -30.03 14.11 -15.25
CA GLU A 31 -29.21 15.29 -15.56
C GLU A 31 -28.05 15.41 -14.54
N PRO A 32 -26.86 15.82 -14.98
CA PRO A 32 -25.72 15.99 -14.08
C PRO A 32 -26.00 17.14 -13.11
N ILE A 33 -25.92 16.83 -11.81
CA ILE A 33 -25.84 17.83 -10.75
C ILE A 33 -24.65 18.73 -11.08
N ARG A 34 -24.87 20.02 -11.27
CA ARG A 34 -23.81 21.01 -11.51
C ARG A 34 -22.80 20.92 -10.36
N SER A 35 -21.67 20.33 -10.63
CA SER A 35 -20.53 20.32 -9.74
C SER A 35 -20.07 21.75 -9.47
N ARG A 36 -19.85 22.09 -8.20
CA ARG A 36 -19.11 23.30 -7.84
C ARG A 36 -17.77 23.28 -8.58
N PRO A 37 -17.27 24.43 -9.05
CA PRO A 37 -15.97 24.45 -9.72
C PRO A 37 -14.92 23.87 -8.78
N THR A 38 -14.26 22.80 -9.22
CA THR A 38 -13.09 22.23 -8.57
C THR A 38 -12.07 23.34 -8.38
N PRO A 39 -11.47 23.52 -7.20
CA PRO A 39 -10.38 24.46 -7.05
C PRO A 39 -9.29 24.09 -8.05
N VAL A 40 -8.95 25.00 -8.94
CA VAL A 40 -7.81 24.84 -9.85
C VAL A 40 -6.58 24.72 -8.97
N ALA A 41 -5.95 23.56 -8.96
CA ALA A 41 -4.69 23.36 -8.28
C ALA A 41 -3.72 24.46 -8.71
N PRO A 42 -2.94 25.05 -7.79
CA PRO A 42 -1.96 26.05 -8.15
C PRO A 42 -1.02 25.45 -9.18
N ARG A 43 -0.97 26.02 -10.37
CA ARG A 43 0.01 25.66 -11.39
C ARG A 43 1.38 25.96 -10.79
N LEU A 44 2.12 24.90 -10.46
CA LEU A 44 3.54 25.01 -10.11
C LEU A 44 4.27 25.63 -11.30
N SER A 45 4.57 26.91 -11.20
CA SER A 45 5.42 27.64 -12.13
C SER A 45 6.88 27.52 -11.68
N SER A 46 7.43 26.32 -11.60
CA SER A 46 8.88 26.18 -11.51
C SER A 46 9.44 26.04 -12.94
N ARG A 47 10.15 27.06 -13.38
CA ARG A 47 10.93 27.09 -14.65
C ARG A 47 12.13 26.14 -14.60
N GLU A 48 12.44 25.54 -13.47
CA GLU A 48 13.57 24.62 -13.31
C GLU A 48 13.15 23.18 -13.62
N PRO A 49 13.98 22.43 -14.36
CA PRO A 49 13.74 21.01 -14.61
C PRO A 49 13.74 20.24 -13.27
N ARG A 50 12.87 19.24 -13.15
CA ARG A 50 12.83 18.36 -11.97
C ARG A 50 14.05 17.44 -11.98
N LEU A 51 14.73 17.36 -10.83
CA LEU A 51 15.89 16.47 -10.65
C LEU A 51 15.45 15.00 -10.63
N GLY A 52 16.16 14.15 -11.37
CA GLY A 52 15.93 12.70 -11.42
C GLY A 52 14.82 12.27 -12.39
N ILE A 53 14.24 13.18 -13.18
CA ILE A 53 13.18 12.86 -14.14
C ILE A 53 13.74 12.87 -15.56
N PHE A 54 13.60 11.75 -16.26
CA PHE A 54 14.19 11.48 -17.57
C PHE A 54 13.11 11.09 -18.60
N GLU A 55 13.48 11.10 -19.88
CA GLU A 55 12.55 10.71 -20.94
C GLU A 55 12.51 9.18 -21.12
N THR A 56 13.61 8.48 -20.85
CA THR A 56 13.73 7.02 -21.04
C THR A 56 14.17 6.28 -19.77
N VAL A 57 13.89 4.99 -19.72
CA VAL A 57 14.34 4.09 -18.62
C VAL A 57 15.87 3.94 -18.65
N ASP A 58 16.48 3.89 -19.84
CA ASP A 58 17.92 3.79 -19.99
C ASP A 58 18.64 5.00 -19.37
N GLU A 59 18.20 6.24 -19.67
CA GLU A 59 18.76 7.47 -19.07
C GLU A 59 18.58 7.49 -17.56
N ALA A 60 17.39 7.17 -17.06
CA ALA A 60 17.06 7.10 -15.63
C ALA A 60 17.96 6.08 -14.92
N THR A 61 18.16 4.91 -15.51
CA THR A 61 18.99 3.84 -14.95
C THR A 61 20.47 4.20 -14.96
N ALA A 62 20.98 4.78 -16.04
CA ALA A 62 22.36 5.23 -16.15
C ALA A 62 22.70 6.30 -15.10
N ALA A 63 21.80 7.28 -14.90
CA ALA A 63 21.94 8.32 -13.89
C ALA A 63 21.93 7.73 -12.46
N ALA A 64 20.96 6.84 -12.14
CA ALA A 64 20.89 6.15 -10.86
C ALA A 64 22.15 5.31 -10.60
N ARG A 65 22.67 4.60 -11.61
CA ARG A 65 23.89 3.80 -11.50
C ARG A 65 25.13 4.67 -11.22
N GLY A 66 25.21 5.86 -11.78
CA GLY A 66 26.25 6.85 -11.46
C GLY A 66 26.17 7.26 -10.00
N ALA A 67 25.00 7.76 -9.58
CA ALA A 67 24.73 8.26 -8.25
C ALA A 67 24.97 7.21 -7.14
N GLN A 68 24.61 5.94 -7.39
CA GLN A 68 24.79 4.85 -6.44
C GLN A 68 26.24 4.67 -5.99
N LYS A 69 27.21 4.94 -6.90
CA LYS A 69 28.64 4.78 -6.59
C LYS A 69 29.17 5.83 -5.61
N GLU A 70 28.44 6.94 -5.42
CA GLU A 70 28.85 8.08 -4.60
C GLU A 70 28.41 7.93 -3.14
N ILE A 71 27.36 7.14 -2.83
CA ILE A 71 26.80 6.99 -1.46
C ILE A 71 27.38 5.81 -0.67
N ARG A 72 28.70 5.64 -0.68
CA ARG A 72 29.34 4.49 -0.05
C ARG A 72 29.37 4.53 1.47
N THR A 73 29.44 5.73 2.08
CA THR A 73 29.57 5.87 3.53
C THR A 73 28.22 6.01 4.21
N LEU A 74 28.08 5.44 5.42
CA LEU A 74 26.90 5.59 6.26
C LEU A 74 26.66 7.05 6.59
N GLU A 75 27.72 7.79 6.95
CA GLU A 75 27.66 9.21 7.31
C GLU A 75 27.00 10.07 6.21
N LEU A 76 27.37 9.86 4.95
CA LEU A 76 26.74 10.60 3.84
C LEU A 76 25.27 10.24 3.70
N ARG A 77 24.93 8.95 3.78
CA ARG A 77 23.54 8.49 3.72
C ARG A 77 22.69 9.06 4.85
N ASP A 78 23.24 9.13 6.07
CA ASP A 78 22.56 9.74 7.22
C ASP A 78 22.27 11.23 7.01
N ARG A 79 23.26 11.98 6.50
CA ARG A 79 23.05 13.41 6.18
C ARG A 79 22.01 13.59 5.09
N ILE A 80 22.03 12.77 4.03
CA ILE A 80 21.04 12.80 2.96
C ILE A 80 19.63 12.54 3.53
N ILE A 81 19.46 11.46 4.29
CA ILE A 81 18.17 11.06 4.86
C ILE A 81 17.65 12.14 5.83
N ALA A 82 18.51 12.69 6.69
CA ALA A 82 18.13 13.76 7.62
C ALA A 82 17.61 15.00 6.86
N ASN A 83 18.29 15.40 5.78
CA ASN A 83 17.86 16.53 4.98
C ASN A 83 16.60 16.23 4.16
N GLN A 84 16.45 14.99 3.65
CA GLN A 84 15.21 14.53 3.00
C GLN A 84 14.02 14.60 3.95
N ARG A 85 14.15 14.11 5.19
CA ARG A 85 13.08 14.19 6.20
C ARG A 85 12.68 15.65 6.46
N LYS A 86 13.63 16.56 6.61
CA LYS A 86 13.36 17.98 6.81
C LYS A 86 12.58 18.58 5.66
N ARG A 87 13.06 18.43 4.42
CA ARG A 87 12.41 18.98 3.23
C ARG A 87 11.02 18.36 2.99
N LEU A 88 10.88 17.07 3.21
CA LEU A 88 9.61 16.36 3.05
C LEU A 88 8.59 16.78 4.11
N ALA A 89 9.01 17.04 5.35
CA ALA A 89 8.11 17.52 6.42
C ALA A 89 7.49 18.88 6.06
N GLU A 90 8.26 19.77 5.43
CA GLU A 90 7.79 21.07 4.94
C GLU A 90 6.78 20.94 3.79
N ASN A 91 6.81 19.81 3.05
CA ASN A 91 6.01 19.58 1.85
C ASN A 91 4.97 18.45 2.00
N ALA A 92 4.85 17.82 3.18
CA ALA A 92 3.99 16.66 3.39
C ALA A 92 2.52 16.91 3.02
N ARG A 93 2.00 18.09 3.37
CA ARG A 93 0.65 18.54 3.05
C ARG A 93 0.48 18.82 1.54
N LEU A 94 1.44 19.52 0.93
CA LEU A 94 1.40 19.82 -0.51
C LEU A 94 1.35 18.54 -1.34
N LEU A 95 2.21 17.57 -1.05
CA LEU A 95 2.22 16.28 -1.71
C LEU A 95 0.90 15.50 -1.52
N ALA A 96 0.25 15.64 -0.37
CA ALA A 96 -1.05 15.03 -0.11
C ALA A 96 -2.16 15.68 -0.95
N GLU A 97 -2.18 17.02 -1.04
CA GLU A 97 -3.13 17.78 -1.84
C GLU A 97 -2.95 17.48 -3.34
N GLU A 98 -1.72 17.44 -3.84
CA GLU A 98 -1.39 17.06 -5.21
C GLU A 98 -1.82 15.62 -5.54
N ALA A 99 -1.59 14.67 -4.62
CA ALA A 99 -1.99 13.28 -4.81
C ALA A 99 -3.50 13.13 -4.97
N VAL A 100 -4.30 13.83 -4.15
CA VAL A 100 -5.77 13.81 -4.27
C VAL A 100 -6.21 14.51 -5.54
N ALA A 101 -5.64 15.67 -5.87
CA ALA A 101 -5.98 16.41 -7.09
C ALA A 101 -5.69 15.61 -8.37
N GLU A 102 -4.59 14.87 -8.40
CA GLU A 102 -4.18 14.07 -9.56
C GLU A 102 -4.94 12.75 -9.67
N THR A 103 -5.09 12.02 -8.55
CA THR A 103 -5.65 10.65 -8.56
C THR A 103 -7.14 10.59 -8.29
N SER A 104 -7.71 11.60 -7.64
CA SER A 104 -9.07 11.62 -7.09
C SER A 104 -9.33 10.49 -6.07
N LEU A 105 -8.28 9.96 -5.43
CA LEU A 105 -8.34 8.86 -4.47
C LEU A 105 -8.07 9.36 -3.04
N GLY A 106 -8.94 8.98 -2.10
CA GLY A 106 -8.78 9.27 -0.68
C GLY A 106 -8.94 10.75 -0.34
N ASN A 107 -8.34 11.19 0.76
CA ASN A 107 -8.45 12.56 1.23
C ASN A 107 -7.09 13.15 1.65
N SER A 108 -6.94 14.47 1.53
CA SER A 108 -5.67 15.16 1.78
C SER A 108 -5.25 15.14 3.24
N ARG A 109 -6.19 15.11 4.20
CA ARG A 109 -5.89 15.04 5.63
C ARG A 109 -5.17 13.74 5.97
N ASP A 110 -5.75 12.63 5.61
CA ASP A 110 -5.21 11.30 5.94
C ASP A 110 -3.93 11.01 5.14
N LYS A 111 -3.84 11.49 3.88
CA LYS A 111 -2.59 11.43 3.11
C LYS A 111 -1.47 12.25 3.72
N THR A 112 -1.77 13.42 4.30
CA THR A 112 -0.78 14.22 5.03
C THR A 112 -0.25 13.45 6.23
N LEU A 113 -1.14 12.86 7.05
CA LEU A 113 -0.76 12.02 8.18
C LEU A 113 0.13 10.84 7.75
N LYS A 114 -0.24 10.20 6.65
CA LYS A 114 0.51 9.07 6.09
C LYS A 114 1.90 9.48 5.60
N ASN A 115 2.01 10.61 4.88
CA ASN A 115 3.30 11.16 4.47
C ASN A 115 4.18 11.48 5.68
N THR A 116 3.62 12.14 6.70
CA THR A 116 4.31 12.47 7.95
C THR A 116 4.80 11.20 8.67
N LEU A 117 3.95 10.17 8.76
CA LEU A 117 4.35 8.89 9.33
C LEU A 117 5.56 8.28 8.59
N CYS A 118 5.52 8.28 7.25
CA CYS A 118 6.64 7.78 6.45
C CYS A 118 7.93 8.58 6.65
N ILE A 119 7.82 9.90 6.80
CA ILE A 119 8.96 10.77 7.06
C ILE A 119 9.59 10.46 8.42
N GLU A 120 8.77 10.26 9.45
CA GLU A 120 9.20 10.11 10.83
C GLU A 120 9.58 8.68 11.22
N ARG A 121 8.83 7.68 10.71
CA ARG A 121 8.90 6.29 11.19
C ARG A 121 9.54 5.31 10.20
N THR A 122 9.97 5.74 9.01
CA THR A 122 10.78 4.87 8.14
C THR A 122 12.17 4.73 8.72
N PRO A 123 12.70 3.54 9.00
CA PRO A 123 14.07 3.37 9.48
C PRO A 123 15.10 3.85 8.44
N GLY A 124 16.18 4.46 8.94
CA GLY A 124 17.35 4.86 8.16
C GLY A 124 18.47 3.81 8.25
N THR A 125 19.71 4.29 8.30
CA THR A 125 20.91 3.42 8.38
C THR A 125 21.04 2.70 9.71
N GLU A 126 20.37 3.20 10.77
CA GLU A 126 20.29 2.55 12.08
C GLU A 126 19.67 1.13 12.03
N ASP A 127 18.95 0.80 10.96
CA ASP A 127 18.40 -0.54 10.73
C ASP A 127 19.45 -1.57 10.23
N LEU A 128 20.67 -1.12 9.88
CA LEU A 128 21.71 -1.92 9.27
C LEU A 128 22.75 -2.36 10.31
N HIS A 129 22.49 -3.47 10.99
CA HIS A 129 23.41 -4.02 11.98
C HIS A 129 24.23 -5.18 11.40
N PRO A 130 25.59 -5.15 11.50
CA PRO A 130 26.42 -6.29 11.16
C PRO A 130 26.26 -7.42 12.19
N GLU A 131 26.46 -8.66 11.73
CA GLU A 131 26.53 -9.84 12.59
C GLU A 131 27.99 -10.24 12.76
N ILE A 132 28.43 -10.46 13.98
CA ILE A 132 29.79 -10.83 14.31
C ILE A 132 29.79 -12.14 15.10
N LEU A 133 30.55 -13.12 14.61
CA LEU A 133 30.82 -14.38 15.29
C LEU A 133 32.33 -14.47 15.57
N SER A 134 32.72 -14.62 16.83
CA SER A 134 34.10 -14.75 17.25
C SER A 134 34.28 -16.05 18.04
N GLY A 135 35.43 -16.74 17.85
CA GLY A 135 35.75 -18.00 18.54
C GLY A 135 37.21 -18.41 18.37
N ASP A 136 37.55 -19.63 18.81
CA ASP A 136 38.92 -20.15 18.80
C ASP A 136 39.53 -20.22 17.39
N HIS A 137 38.69 -20.31 16.36
CA HIS A 137 39.11 -20.39 14.97
C HIS A 137 39.02 -19.08 14.20
N GLY A 138 38.92 -17.93 14.89
CA GLY A 138 38.93 -16.60 14.29
C GLY A 138 37.65 -15.82 14.41
N LEU A 139 37.36 -15.00 13.38
CA LEU A 139 36.23 -14.07 13.35
C LEU A 139 35.49 -14.15 12.02
N THR A 140 34.18 -14.17 12.07
CA THR A 140 33.30 -13.97 10.90
C THR A 140 32.51 -12.71 11.06
N LEU A 141 32.63 -11.79 10.10
CA LEU A 141 31.82 -10.58 9.96
C LEU A 141 30.83 -10.74 8.81
N THR A 142 29.56 -10.60 9.07
CA THR A 142 28.52 -10.52 8.03
C THR A 142 27.97 -9.10 7.97
N GLU A 143 28.18 -8.42 6.85
CA GLU A 143 27.68 -7.06 6.59
C GLU A 143 26.54 -7.07 5.58
N LEU A 144 25.71 -6.01 5.65
CA LEU A 144 24.57 -5.77 4.78
C LEU A 144 25.00 -4.83 3.64
N ALA A 145 25.15 -5.37 2.44
CA ALA A 145 25.64 -4.66 1.26
C ALA A 145 24.48 -4.27 0.32
N PRO A 146 24.58 -3.15 -0.41
CA PRO A 146 23.58 -2.77 -1.41
C PRO A 146 23.49 -3.80 -2.54
N TRP A 147 22.33 -3.85 -3.17
CA TRP A 147 22.14 -4.49 -4.47
C TRP A 147 22.80 -3.68 -5.58
N GLY A 148 22.56 -2.37 -5.59
CA GLY A 148 23.03 -1.45 -6.60
C GLY A 148 21.90 -0.51 -7.06
N VAL A 149 21.27 -0.80 -8.20
CA VAL A 149 20.09 -0.08 -8.67
C VAL A 149 18.85 -0.95 -8.49
N ILE A 150 17.83 -0.37 -7.84
CA ILE A 150 16.53 -1.02 -7.61
C ILE A 150 15.50 -0.44 -8.58
N GLY A 151 14.78 -1.30 -9.30
CA GLY A 151 13.59 -0.90 -10.05
C GLY A 151 12.36 -1.03 -9.15
N ALA A 152 11.69 0.08 -8.83
CA ALA A 152 10.58 0.10 -7.89
C ALA A 152 9.28 0.59 -8.55
N VAL A 153 8.29 -0.29 -8.71
CA VAL A 153 6.97 0.09 -9.23
C VAL A 153 6.03 0.46 -8.07
N THR A 154 5.35 1.60 -8.21
CA THR A 154 4.55 2.21 -7.14
C THR A 154 3.07 2.32 -7.49
N PRO A 155 2.15 2.25 -6.49
CA PRO A 155 0.72 2.30 -6.72
C PRO A 155 0.20 3.75 -6.85
N SER A 156 -1.01 3.92 -7.37
CA SER A 156 -1.71 5.22 -7.37
C SER A 156 -2.36 5.57 -6.02
N THR A 157 -2.58 4.58 -5.14
CA THR A 157 -3.26 4.78 -3.85
C THR A 157 -2.40 5.53 -2.83
N ASN A 158 -1.08 5.28 -2.83
CA ASN A 158 -0.14 5.85 -1.87
C ASN A 158 1.11 6.43 -2.55
N PRO A 159 0.98 7.31 -3.57
CA PRO A 159 2.12 7.65 -4.43
C PRO A 159 3.28 8.31 -3.66
N ALA A 160 3.04 9.43 -2.98
CA ALA A 160 4.08 10.13 -2.23
C ALA A 160 4.61 9.31 -1.04
N ALA A 161 3.72 8.71 -0.24
CA ALA A 161 4.10 7.92 0.92
C ALA A 161 5.02 6.74 0.53
N THR A 162 4.76 6.07 -0.60
CA THR A 162 5.59 4.96 -1.09
C THR A 162 6.96 5.47 -1.55
N ILE A 163 7.04 6.61 -2.24
CA ILE A 163 8.32 7.20 -2.62
C ILE A 163 9.15 7.57 -1.40
N ILE A 164 8.53 8.20 -0.39
CA ILE A 164 9.19 8.60 0.85
C ILE A 164 9.73 7.36 1.58
N ASN A 165 8.89 6.37 1.84
CA ASN A 165 9.26 5.16 2.58
C ASN A 165 10.32 4.34 1.85
N ASN A 166 10.09 3.99 0.58
CA ASN A 166 11.02 3.20 -0.20
C ASN A 166 12.32 3.97 -0.48
N GLY A 167 12.22 5.27 -0.79
CA GLY A 167 13.39 6.10 -1.05
C GLY A 167 14.33 6.16 0.16
N ILE A 168 13.82 6.46 1.36
CA ILE A 168 14.62 6.47 2.59
C ILE A 168 15.23 5.10 2.86
N SER A 169 14.44 4.02 2.83
CA SER A 169 14.90 2.66 3.13
C SER A 169 15.95 2.17 2.13
N MET A 170 15.76 2.43 0.84
CA MET A 170 16.68 1.98 -0.22
C MET A 170 17.97 2.79 -0.25
N ILE A 171 17.92 4.11 0.00
CA ILE A 171 19.11 4.96 0.17
C ILE A 171 19.88 4.55 1.43
N ALA A 172 19.19 4.32 2.55
CA ALA A 172 19.81 3.81 3.78
C ALA A 172 20.60 2.51 3.50
N ALA A 173 20.03 1.60 2.74
CA ALA A 173 20.67 0.36 2.29
C ALA A 173 21.81 0.58 1.27
N GLY A 174 22.04 1.81 0.79
CA GLY A 174 23.11 2.16 -0.15
C GLY A 174 22.75 1.92 -1.62
N ASN A 175 21.47 1.83 -1.97
CA ASN A 175 20.99 1.67 -3.34
C ASN A 175 20.57 3.01 -3.94
N ALA A 176 20.57 3.10 -5.28
CA ALA A 176 19.79 4.07 -6.04
C ALA A 176 18.53 3.41 -6.61
N VAL A 177 17.54 4.21 -7.00
CA VAL A 177 16.22 3.68 -7.36
C VAL A 177 15.73 4.28 -8.68
N VAL A 178 15.23 3.43 -9.56
CA VAL A 178 14.44 3.81 -10.73
C VAL A 178 12.98 3.52 -10.43
N PHE A 179 12.17 4.56 -10.22
CA PHE A 179 10.77 4.42 -9.93
C PHE A 179 9.92 4.30 -11.19
N GLY A 180 9.11 3.26 -11.27
CA GLY A 180 8.00 3.12 -12.21
C GLY A 180 6.73 3.69 -11.59
N ALA A 181 6.48 4.98 -11.78
CA ALA A 181 5.29 5.63 -11.25
C ALA A 181 4.01 5.08 -11.90
N HIS A 182 2.91 5.02 -11.14
CA HIS A 182 1.62 4.74 -11.74
C HIS A 182 1.20 5.91 -12.65
N PRO A 183 0.70 5.70 -13.88
CA PRO A 183 0.34 6.78 -14.80
C PRO A 183 -0.63 7.82 -14.23
N LEU A 184 -1.57 7.39 -13.36
CA LEU A 184 -2.53 8.27 -12.69
C LEU A 184 -1.93 9.08 -11.51
N ALA A 185 -0.66 8.88 -11.16
CA ALA A 185 0.00 9.55 -10.04
C ALA A 185 1.43 10.02 -10.39
N LYS A 186 1.70 10.22 -11.68
CA LYS A 186 3.05 10.53 -12.18
C LYS A 186 3.57 11.88 -11.70
N ASN A 187 2.72 12.89 -11.62
CA ASN A 187 3.16 14.25 -11.29
C ASN A 187 3.55 14.38 -9.81
N VAL A 188 2.73 13.83 -8.91
CA VAL A 188 3.04 13.82 -7.47
C VAL A 188 4.23 12.92 -7.16
N THR A 189 4.37 11.78 -7.84
CA THR A 189 5.53 10.89 -7.73
C THR A 189 6.80 11.61 -8.16
N ASN A 190 6.80 12.25 -9.33
CA ASN A 190 7.95 12.99 -9.86
C ASN A 190 8.28 14.20 -8.99
N HIS A 191 7.30 14.83 -8.34
CA HIS A 191 7.55 15.92 -7.40
C HIS A 191 8.21 15.42 -6.12
N ALA A 192 7.75 14.31 -5.55
CA ALA A 192 8.38 13.71 -4.38
C ALA A 192 9.85 13.31 -4.65
N ILE A 193 10.14 12.75 -5.83
CA ILE A 193 11.50 12.41 -6.29
C ILE A 193 12.37 13.67 -6.37
N ASP A 194 11.88 14.75 -7.01
CA ASP A 194 12.59 16.01 -7.10
C ASP A 194 12.95 16.59 -5.73
N LEU A 195 12.00 16.63 -4.81
CA LEU A 195 12.22 17.11 -3.43
C LEU A 195 13.31 16.30 -2.71
N MET A 196 13.28 14.97 -2.84
CA MET A 196 14.27 14.09 -2.20
C MET A 196 15.66 14.24 -2.83
N ASN A 197 15.75 14.40 -4.14
CA ASN A 197 17.03 14.61 -4.82
C ASN A 197 17.62 15.99 -4.52
N ARG A 198 16.82 17.05 -4.49
CA ARG A 198 17.30 18.38 -4.03
C ARG A 198 17.83 18.33 -2.60
N ALA A 199 17.14 17.62 -1.72
CA ALA A 199 17.62 17.42 -0.34
C ALA A 199 18.92 16.60 -0.31
N SER A 200 19.11 15.64 -1.21
CA SER A 200 20.37 14.89 -1.36
C SER A 200 21.51 15.81 -1.78
N ALA A 201 21.31 16.62 -2.83
CA ALA A 201 22.31 17.57 -3.32
C ALA A 201 22.73 18.60 -2.24
N GLU A 202 21.76 19.15 -1.50
CA GLU A 202 22.02 20.06 -0.38
C GLU A 202 22.83 19.44 0.77
N ALA A 203 22.72 18.12 0.94
CA ALA A 203 23.49 17.33 1.91
C ALA A 203 24.89 16.92 1.39
N GLY A 204 25.25 17.32 0.16
CA GLY A 204 26.49 16.95 -0.50
C GLY A 204 26.47 15.57 -1.15
N GLY A 205 25.28 15.04 -1.40
CA GLY A 205 25.04 13.80 -2.14
C GLY A 205 24.74 14.05 -3.63
N PRO A 206 24.54 12.99 -4.42
CA PRO A 206 24.20 13.11 -5.85
C PRO A 206 22.75 13.57 -6.06
N GLU A 207 22.50 14.16 -7.23
CA GLU A 207 21.20 14.72 -7.62
C GLU A 207 20.23 13.70 -8.23
N THR A 208 20.66 12.45 -8.41
CA THR A 208 19.91 11.43 -9.15
C THR A 208 19.88 10.06 -8.44
N LEU A 209 19.82 10.09 -7.10
CA LEU A 209 19.65 8.86 -6.32
C LEU A 209 18.32 8.18 -6.58
N LEU A 210 17.27 8.97 -6.78
CA LEU A 210 15.94 8.55 -7.13
C LEU A 210 15.63 9.05 -8.53
N THR A 211 15.27 8.16 -9.42
CA THR A 211 14.96 8.51 -10.81
C THR A 211 13.61 7.97 -11.24
N ALA A 212 13.02 8.56 -12.25
CA ALA A 212 11.80 8.08 -12.90
C ALA A 212 11.73 8.58 -14.35
N VAL A 213 10.83 7.98 -15.14
CA VAL A 213 10.48 8.50 -16.46
C VAL A 213 9.39 9.56 -16.35
N ALA A 214 9.49 10.62 -17.18
CA ALA A 214 8.53 11.73 -17.19
C ALA A 214 7.10 11.26 -17.53
N GLN A 215 6.98 10.29 -18.44
CA GLN A 215 5.72 9.73 -18.92
C GLN A 215 5.71 8.19 -18.70
N PRO A 216 5.34 7.71 -17.51
CA PRO A 216 5.31 6.28 -17.23
C PRO A 216 4.16 5.59 -17.99
N THR A 217 4.47 4.41 -18.53
CA THR A 217 3.52 3.53 -19.22
C THR A 217 3.69 2.09 -18.74
N ILE A 218 2.82 1.17 -19.22
CA ILE A 218 2.97 -0.26 -18.96
C ILE A 218 4.28 -0.76 -19.58
N GLU A 219 4.62 -0.28 -20.76
CA GLU A 219 5.83 -0.64 -21.49
C GLU A 219 7.09 -0.19 -20.71
N SER A 220 7.11 1.03 -20.20
CA SER A 220 8.24 1.51 -19.38
C SER A 220 8.39 0.70 -18.07
N ALA A 221 7.29 0.25 -17.46
CA ALA A 221 7.35 -0.63 -16.31
C ALA A 221 7.93 -2.01 -16.69
N GLN A 222 7.54 -2.57 -17.84
CA GLN A 222 8.11 -3.83 -18.34
C GLN A 222 9.59 -3.68 -18.70
N GLU A 223 10.01 -2.53 -19.22
CA GLU A 223 11.40 -2.20 -19.49
C GLU A 223 12.22 -2.18 -18.19
N ILE A 224 11.73 -1.53 -17.12
CA ILE A 224 12.34 -1.58 -15.78
C ILE A 224 12.51 -3.04 -15.32
N PHE A 225 11.52 -3.91 -15.52
CA PHE A 225 11.62 -5.32 -15.11
C PHE A 225 12.72 -6.09 -15.86
N ARG A 226 12.97 -5.75 -17.11
CA ARG A 226 13.95 -6.45 -17.97
C ARG A 226 15.32 -5.79 -18.03
N HIS A 227 15.44 -4.53 -17.58
CA HIS A 227 16.65 -3.72 -17.76
C HIS A 227 17.85 -4.37 -17.06
N LYS A 228 18.92 -4.66 -17.82
CA LYS A 228 20.10 -5.42 -17.36
C LYS A 228 20.85 -4.80 -16.17
N GLU A 229 20.82 -3.47 -16.06
CA GLU A 229 21.49 -2.73 -14.98
C GLU A 229 20.61 -2.49 -13.75
N ILE A 230 19.42 -3.05 -13.71
CA ILE A 230 18.58 -3.10 -12.51
C ILE A 230 18.80 -4.44 -11.81
N ASP A 231 19.24 -4.38 -10.54
CA ASP A 231 19.73 -5.53 -9.79
C ASP A 231 18.65 -6.22 -8.94
N LEU A 232 17.62 -5.47 -8.52
CA LEU A 232 16.51 -5.92 -7.69
C LEU A 232 15.23 -5.24 -8.15
N LEU A 233 14.11 -5.94 -8.11
CA LEU A 233 12.78 -5.37 -8.33
C LEU A 233 12.01 -5.28 -7.03
N VAL A 234 11.33 -4.15 -6.81
CA VAL A 234 10.40 -3.94 -5.70
C VAL A 234 9.07 -3.48 -6.29
N VAL A 235 8.00 -4.27 -6.08
CA VAL A 235 6.72 -4.01 -6.74
C VAL A 235 5.63 -3.88 -5.69
N THR A 236 4.99 -2.71 -5.67
CA THR A 236 3.82 -2.45 -4.83
C THR A 236 2.63 -2.18 -5.73
N GLY A 237 1.71 -3.14 -5.83
CA GLY A 237 0.57 -3.02 -6.75
C GLY A 237 -0.27 -4.28 -6.86
N GLY A 238 -1.25 -4.25 -7.75
CA GLY A 238 -2.17 -5.37 -7.95
C GLY A 238 -1.50 -6.64 -8.49
N GLY A 239 -2.18 -7.79 -8.35
CA GLY A 239 -1.64 -9.11 -8.71
C GLY A 239 -1.11 -9.25 -10.15
N GLY A 240 -1.61 -8.44 -11.09
CA GLY A 240 -1.13 -8.46 -12.48
C GLY A 240 0.31 -7.97 -12.63
N VAL A 241 0.64 -6.82 -12.03
CA VAL A 241 1.99 -6.24 -12.07
C VAL A 241 2.98 -7.08 -11.26
N VAL A 242 2.54 -7.64 -10.13
CA VAL A 242 3.34 -8.57 -9.32
C VAL A 242 3.73 -9.81 -10.14
N ARG A 243 2.76 -10.45 -10.79
CA ARG A 243 3.04 -11.61 -11.68
C ARG A 243 3.99 -11.25 -12.81
N ALA A 244 3.81 -10.10 -13.47
CA ALA A 244 4.71 -9.65 -14.53
C ALA A 244 6.15 -9.49 -14.04
N ALA A 245 6.37 -8.92 -12.86
CA ALA A 245 7.68 -8.79 -12.25
C ALA A 245 8.31 -10.15 -11.91
N GLN A 246 7.53 -11.08 -11.35
CA GLN A 246 8.00 -12.44 -11.01
C GLN A 246 8.48 -13.24 -12.23
N HIS A 247 7.97 -12.93 -13.42
CA HIS A 247 8.42 -13.54 -14.67
C HIS A 247 9.68 -12.87 -15.30
N SER A 248 10.27 -11.89 -14.63
CA SER A 248 11.42 -11.13 -15.16
C SER A 248 12.78 -11.83 -15.03
N ASN A 249 12.85 -13.00 -14.38
CA ASN A 249 14.09 -13.72 -14.01
C ASN A 249 15.01 -12.91 -13.06
N LYS A 250 14.50 -11.87 -12.40
CA LYS A 250 15.20 -11.11 -11.36
C LYS A 250 14.69 -11.49 -9.98
N ARG A 251 15.46 -11.15 -8.94
CA ARG A 251 14.91 -11.16 -7.58
C ARG A 251 13.83 -10.09 -7.48
N VAL A 252 12.68 -10.46 -6.93
CA VAL A 252 11.54 -9.59 -6.74
C VAL A 252 11.16 -9.58 -5.26
N ILE A 253 10.90 -8.41 -4.72
CA ILE A 253 10.20 -8.16 -3.45
C ILE A 253 8.85 -7.56 -3.83
N ALA A 254 7.76 -8.24 -3.53
CA ALA A 254 6.44 -7.88 -4.03
C ALA A 254 5.41 -7.73 -2.92
N ALA A 255 4.72 -6.59 -2.91
CA ALA A 255 3.52 -6.35 -2.12
C ALA A 255 2.28 -6.57 -2.99
N GLY A 256 1.38 -7.41 -2.52
CA GLY A 256 0.13 -7.78 -3.20
C GLY A 256 -1.10 -7.09 -2.60
N PRO A 257 -2.30 -7.55 -2.99
CA PRO A 257 -3.57 -7.13 -2.39
C PRO A 257 -3.70 -7.62 -0.96
N GLY A 258 -4.63 -7.05 -0.21
CA GLY A 258 -5.02 -7.51 1.11
C GLY A 258 -6.53 -7.43 1.30
N ASN A 259 -7.08 -8.34 2.10
CA ASN A 259 -8.45 -8.28 2.59
C ASN A 259 -8.44 -8.47 4.12
N PRO A 260 -8.02 -7.44 4.90
CA PRO A 260 -7.79 -7.54 6.33
C PRO A 260 -9.08 -7.72 7.15
N PRO A 261 -9.32 -8.89 7.76
CA PRO A 261 -10.46 -9.10 8.64
C PRO A 261 -10.24 -8.47 10.02
N VAL A 262 -11.31 -8.03 10.66
CA VAL A 262 -11.33 -7.73 12.10
C VAL A 262 -12.32 -8.61 12.82
N VAL A 263 -11.82 -9.39 13.78
CA VAL A 263 -12.64 -10.23 14.66
C VAL A 263 -12.91 -9.51 15.98
N VAL A 264 -14.17 -9.52 16.42
CA VAL A 264 -14.58 -8.95 17.71
C VAL A 264 -15.29 -10.03 18.53
N ASP A 265 -14.68 -10.48 19.61
CA ASP A 265 -15.28 -11.45 20.50
C ASP A 265 -16.01 -10.78 21.68
N ALA A 266 -16.79 -11.57 22.42
CA ALA A 266 -17.61 -11.06 23.52
C ALA A 266 -16.81 -10.56 24.73
N SER A 267 -15.51 -10.81 24.81
CA SER A 267 -14.63 -10.30 25.87
C SER A 267 -14.08 -8.90 25.56
N ALA A 268 -14.26 -8.42 24.33
CA ALA A 268 -13.72 -7.15 23.84
C ALA A 268 -14.29 -5.94 24.60
N ASP A 269 -13.50 -4.87 24.64
CA ASP A 269 -14.01 -3.53 24.95
C ASP A 269 -14.68 -2.97 23.69
N LEU A 270 -16.02 -3.09 23.61
CA LEU A 270 -16.78 -2.74 22.41
C LEU A 270 -16.70 -1.24 22.06
N GLY A 271 -16.58 -0.37 23.09
CA GLY A 271 -16.41 1.06 22.85
C GLY A 271 -15.07 1.38 22.18
N ARG A 272 -14.01 0.70 22.63
CA ARG A 272 -12.68 0.78 22.02
C ARG A 272 -12.66 0.15 20.63
N ALA A 273 -13.19 -1.07 20.50
CA ALA A 273 -13.26 -1.79 19.23
C ALA A 273 -13.97 -0.95 18.15
N ALA A 274 -15.11 -0.35 18.47
CA ALA A 274 -15.85 0.50 17.53
C ALA A 274 -15.03 1.72 17.06
N ARG A 275 -14.35 2.43 17.99
CA ARG A 275 -13.49 3.56 17.61
C ARG A 275 -12.32 3.15 16.74
N ASP A 276 -11.64 2.06 17.11
CA ASP A 276 -10.43 1.60 16.43
C ASP A 276 -10.77 1.06 15.03
N ILE A 277 -11.88 0.32 14.88
CA ILE A 277 -12.37 -0.16 13.59
C ILE A 277 -12.72 1.03 12.67
N VAL A 278 -13.47 2.01 13.16
CA VAL A 278 -13.82 3.17 12.33
C VAL A 278 -12.57 3.95 11.94
N ALA A 279 -11.63 4.13 12.87
CA ALA A 279 -10.37 4.83 12.59
C ALA A 279 -9.57 4.14 11.46
N GLY A 280 -9.45 2.81 11.50
CA GLY A 280 -8.73 2.04 10.50
C GLY A 280 -9.49 1.90 9.19
N ALA A 281 -10.72 1.41 9.24
CA ALA A 281 -11.53 1.15 8.06
C ALA A 281 -11.90 2.40 7.25
N SER A 282 -11.90 3.60 7.86
CA SER A 282 -12.18 4.84 7.15
C SER A 282 -10.95 5.64 6.75
N PHE A 283 -9.74 5.22 7.16
CA PHE A 283 -8.53 5.96 6.89
C PHE A 283 -8.23 6.04 5.39
N ASP A 284 -8.00 7.26 4.92
CA ASP A 284 -7.79 7.59 3.51
C ASP A 284 -8.84 6.93 2.59
N ASN A 285 -10.09 6.94 3.04
CA ASN A 285 -11.24 6.32 2.37
C ASN A 285 -11.04 4.80 2.08
N ASN A 286 -10.40 4.10 3.00
CA ASN A 286 -10.13 2.66 2.92
C ASN A 286 -9.22 2.20 1.76
N ILE A 287 -8.43 3.09 1.15
CA ILE A 287 -7.55 2.70 0.04
C ILE A 287 -6.20 2.13 0.49
N VAL A 288 -5.90 2.16 1.78
CA VAL A 288 -4.69 1.53 2.32
C VAL A 288 -4.93 0.03 2.48
N CYS A 289 -4.00 -0.79 1.99
CA CYS A 289 -4.14 -2.24 1.96
C CYS A 289 -4.21 -2.90 3.36
N THR A 290 -3.77 -2.20 4.42
CA THR A 290 -3.87 -2.67 5.81
C THR A 290 -5.19 -2.32 6.49
N CYS A 291 -6.01 -1.43 5.92
CA CYS A 291 -7.30 -1.04 6.50
C CYS A 291 -8.23 -2.25 6.63
N GLU A 292 -9.01 -2.29 7.72
CA GLU A 292 -10.03 -3.32 7.93
C GLU A 292 -11.01 -3.34 6.74
N LYS A 293 -11.29 -4.52 6.21
CA LYS A 293 -12.20 -4.72 5.06
C LYS A 293 -13.52 -5.39 5.46
N GLU A 294 -13.53 -6.21 6.47
CA GLU A 294 -14.73 -6.87 7.01
C GLU A 294 -14.67 -7.01 8.53
N ILE A 295 -15.85 -6.94 9.17
CA ILE A 295 -16.05 -7.14 10.60
C ILE A 295 -16.72 -8.50 10.81
N LEU A 296 -16.08 -9.40 11.55
CA LEU A 296 -16.64 -10.65 12.01
C LEU A 296 -16.89 -10.55 13.52
N VAL A 297 -18.13 -10.62 13.93
CA VAL A 297 -18.52 -10.34 15.31
C VAL A 297 -19.42 -11.45 15.87
N GLU A 298 -19.19 -11.85 17.14
CA GLU A 298 -20.10 -12.78 17.81
C GLU A 298 -21.52 -12.19 17.86
N GLU A 299 -22.53 -13.00 17.50
CA GLU A 299 -23.95 -12.62 17.43
C GLU A 299 -24.43 -11.88 18.69
N ARG A 300 -24.06 -12.39 19.88
CA ARG A 300 -24.54 -11.86 21.18
C ARG A 300 -24.12 -10.42 21.47
N ILE A 301 -23.06 -9.92 20.81
CA ILE A 301 -22.55 -8.54 21.01
C ILE A 301 -22.71 -7.66 19.76
N ALA A 302 -23.19 -8.20 18.66
CA ALA A 302 -23.24 -7.52 17.38
C ALA A 302 -24.06 -6.22 17.42
N ASN A 303 -25.21 -6.23 18.11
CA ASN A 303 -26.05 -5.03 18.24
C ASN A 303 -25.38 -3.92 19.07
N GLU A 304 -24.62 -4.28 20.10
CA GLU A 304 -23.88 -3.31 20.92
C GLU A 304 -22.71 -2.72 20.12
N LEU A 305 -22.00 -3.55 19.37
CA LEU A 305 -20.94 -3.08 18.46
C LEU A 305 -21.51 -2.10 17.42
N LEU A 306 -22.65 -2.43 16.76
CA LEU A 306 -23.31 -1.53 15.82
C LEU A 306 -23.66 -0.17 16.42
N GLN A 307 -24.15 -0.14 17.66
CA GLN A 307 -24.41 1.11 18.37
C GLN A 307 -23.11 1.87 18.63
N GLY A 308 -22.02 1.17 18.93
CA GLY A 308 -20.69 1.75 19.08
C GLY A 308 -20.20 2.39 17.78
N LEU A 309 -20.34 1.67 16.65
CA LEU A 309 -19.96 2.17 15.31
C LEU A 309 -20.75 3.45 14.95
N ARG A 310 -22.08 3.46 15.15
CA ARG A 310 -22.92 4.66 14.91
C ARG A 310 -22.50 5.89 15.70
N ARG A 311 -21.95 5.73 16.90
CA ARG A 311 -21.42 6.84 17.71
C ARG A 311 -20.09 7.41 17.20
N ASN A 312 -19.48 6.78 16.18
CA ASN A 312 -18.18 7.12 15.61
C ASN A 312 -18.28 7.41 14.11
N ASP A 313 -19.10 8.38 13.71
CA ASP A 313 -19.24 8.88 12.33
C ASP A 313 -19.49 7.76 11.27
N THR A 314 -20.27 6.75 11.66
CA THR A 314 -20.60 5.61 10.79
C THR A 314 -22.09 5.55 10.52
N GLU A 315 -22.46 5.37 9.26
CA GLU A 315 -23.82 5.03 8.85
C GLU A 315 -23.96 3.52 8.64
N VAL A 316 -25.01 2.95 9.19
CA VAL A 316 -25.33 1.52 9.03
C VAL A 316 -26.43 1.38 7.97
N LEU A 317 -26.11 0.69 6.88
CA LEU A 317 -27.02 0.44 5.77
C LEU A 317 -28.00 -0.69 6.13
N THR A 318 -29.23 -0.56 5.67
CA THR A 318 -30.17 -1.70 5.64
C THR A 318 -29.72 -2.70 4.56
N ARG A 319 -30.29 -3.91 4.59
CA ARG A 319 -29.99 -4.93 3.60
C ARG A 319 -30.28 -4.47 2.17
N ASP A 320 -31.43 -3.82 1.96
CA ASP A 320 -31.82 -3.32 0.65
C ASP A 320 -30.91 -2.18 0.17
N GLU A 321 -30.46 -1.31 1.09
CA GLU A 321 -29.48 -0.26 0.80
C GLU A 321 -28.11 -0.85 0.46
N ALA A 322 -27.68 -1.89 1.15
CA ALA A 322 -26.43 -2.60 0.87
C ALA A 322 -26.45 -3.24 -0.53
N GLU A 323 -27.56 -3.91 -0.88
CA GLU A 323 -27.78 -4.48 -2.21
C GLU A 323 -27.84 -3.41 -3.32
N ALA A 324 -28.52 -2.31 -3.06
CA ALA A 324 -28.59 -1.18 -4.00
C ALA A 324 -27.20 -0.57 -4.23
N LEU A 325 -26.41 -0.42 -3.16
CA LEU A 325 -25.05 0.09 -3.22
C LEU A 325 -24.13 -0.89 -3.97
N ALA A 326 -24.24 -2.19 -3.71
CA ALA A 326 -23.47 -3.21 -4.43
C ALA A 326 -23.72 -3.13 -5.94
N ARG A 327 -24.98 -2.99 -6.37
CA ARG A 327 -25.33 -2.80 -7.79
C ARG A 327 -24.80 -1.50 -8.39
N ALA A 328 -24.64 -0.47 -7.57
CA ALA A 328 -24.14 0.84 -8.02
C ALA A 328 -22.62 0.86 -8.19
N ILE A 329 -21.87 0.21 -7.28
CA ILE A 329 -20.41 0.32 -7.24
C ILE A 329 -19.66 -0.89 -7.81
N LEU A 330 -20.34 -2.01 -8.03
CA LEU A 330 -19.74 -3.21 -8.61
C LEU A 330 -20.13 -3.36 -10.08
N LEU A 331 -19.17 -3.75 -10.90
CA LEU A 331 -19.41 -4.22 -12.26
C LEU A 331 -19.70 -5.72 -12.21
N ASP A 332 -20.49 -6.21 -13.17
CA ASP A 332 -20.93 -7.61 -13.26
C ASP A 332 -21.60 -8.12 -11.96
N TYR A 333 -22.39 -7.27 -11.30
CA TYR A 333 -23.20 -7.69 -10.15
C TYR A 333 -24.69 -7.47 -10.44
N PRO A 334 -25.55 -8.50 -10.21
CA PRO A 334 -25.30 -9.80 -9.55
C PRO A 334 -24.83 -10.94 -10.47
N GLY A 335 -23.98 -10.65 -11.46
CA GLY A 335 -23.40 -11.66 -12.35
C GLY A 335 -22.40 -12.59 -11.67
N SER A 336 -21.67 -13.36 -12.48
CA SER A 336 -20.78 -14.43 -12.01
C SER A 336 -19.36 -13.95 -11.63
N ASN A 337 -18.98 -12.71 -12.00
CA ASN A 337 -17.63 -12.18 -11.76
C ASN A 337 -17.69 -10.73 -11.27
N PRO A 338 -18.31 -10.47 -10.11
CA PRO A 338 -18.39 -9.13 -9.56
C PRO A 338 -17.00 -8.58 -9.27
N HIS A 339 -16.79 -7.30 -9.60
CA HIS A 339 -15.54 -6.61 -9.32
C HIS A 339 -15.77 -5.11 -9.16
N MET A 340 -14.88 -4.44 -8.42
CA MET A 340 -15.03 -3.04 -8.09
C MET A 340 -14.97 -2.14 -9.35
N ASN A 341 -15.94 -1.23 -9.50
CA ASN A 341 -15.85 -0.16 -10.47
C ASN A 341 -14.81 0.88 -10.00
N LYS A 342 -13.76 1.06 -10.80
CA LYS A 342 -12.63 1.95 -10.47
C LYS A 342 -13.04 3.40 -10.20
N GLU A 343 -14.18 3.84 -10.72
CA GLU A 343 -14.71 5.19 -10.51
C GLU A 343 -15.03 5.47 -9.03
N TYR A 344 -15.38 4.43 -8.26
CA TYR A 344 -15.79 4.56 -6.85
C TYR A 344 -14.69 4.22 -5.86
N ILE A 345 -13.52 3.81 -6.31
CA ILE A 345 -12.36 3.58 -5.44
C ILE A 345 -11.98 4.91 -4.74
N GLY A 346 -11.79 4.86 -3.43
CA GLY A 346 -11.33 5.99 -2.62
C GLY A 346 -12.29 7.18 -2.53
N LYS A 347 -13.56 7.03 -2.91
CA LYS A 347 -14.58 8.09 -2.76
C LYS A 347 -15.04 8.19 -1.31
N ASP A 348 -15.52 9.40 -0.93
CA ASP A 348 -16.04 9.65 0.41
C ASP A 348 -17.33 8.86 0.67
N ALA A 349 -17.56 8.44 1.90
CA ALA A 349 -18.77 7.70 2.31
C ALA A 349 -20.08 8.43 1.96
N PRO A 350 -20.21 9.78 2.12
CA PRO A 350 -21.42 10.51 1.69
C PRO A 350 -21.67 10.46 0.18
N VAL A 351 -20.62 10.42 -0.64
CA VAL A 351 -20.73 10.29 -2.10
C VAL A 351 -21.33 8.92 -2.45
N LEU A 352 -20.85 7.86 -1.81
CA LEU A 352 -21.34 6.50 -2.02
C LEU A 352 -22.79 6.33 -1.54
N ALA A 353 -23.13 6.88 -0.38
CA ALA A 353 -24.51 6.88 0.13
C ALA A 353 -25.46 7.62 -0.84
N GLY A 354 -24.99 8.71 -1.44
CA GLY A 354 -25.74 9.47 -2.46
C GLY A 354 -26.12 8.67 -3.70
N LEU A 355 -25.34 7.64 -4.07
CA LEU A 355 -25.66 6.76 -5.22
C LEU A 355 -26.97 6.00 -5.05
N ILE A 356 -27.35 5.72 -3.81
CA ILE A 356 -28.59 5.02 -3.46
C ILE A 356 -29.67 5.96 -2.93
N GLY A 357 -29.50 7.28 -3.11
CA GLY A 357 -30.44 8.29 -2.63
C GLY A 357 -30.44 8.50 -1.11
N LYS A 358 -29.47 7.95 -0.39
CA LYS A 358 -29.33 8.08 1.06
C LYS A 358 -28.52 9.33 1.41
N HIS A 359 -29.13 10.25 2.16
CA HIS A 359 -28.44 11.44 2.66
C HIS A 359 -27.86 11.17 4.05
N VAL A 360 -26.56 11.35 4.17
CA VAL A 360 -25.82 11.20 5.43
C VAL A 360 -25.05 12.49 5.74
N PRO A 361 -24.70 12.76 7.02
CA PRO A 361 -23.86 13.89 7.38
C PRO A 361 -22.53 13.90 6.59
N ALA A 362 -22.02 15.10 6.29
CA ALA A 362 -20.72 15.24 5.63
C ALA A 362 -19.55 14.72 6.47
N SER A 363 -19.74 14.58 7.79
CA SER A 363 -18.77 13.96 8.71
C SER A 363 -18.76 12.44 8.66
N THR A 364 -19.71 11.78 7.98
CA THR A 364 -19.77 10.32 7.89
C THR A 364 -18.52 9.81 7.20
N ARG A 365 -17.78 8.94 7.91
CA ARG A 365 -16.51 8.42 7.45
C ARG A 365 -16.61 7.00 6.89
N LEU A 366 -17.60 6.22 7.35
CA LEU A 366 -17.71 4.80 7.05
C LEU A 366 -19.16 4.42 6.82
N LEU A 367 -19.41 3.55 5.85
CA LEU A 367 -20.67 2.84 5.67
C LEU A 367 -20.48 1.39 6.11
N VAL A 368 -21.36 0.88 6.97
CA VAL A 368 -21.33 -0.52 7.43
C VAL A 368 -22.59 -1.22 6.95
N ALA A 369 -22.44 -2.36 6.30
CA ALA A 369 -23.53 -3.19 5.81
C ALA A 369 -23.56 -4.54 6.53
N GLU A 370 -24.68 -4.89 7.18
CA GLU A 370 -24.84 -6.27 7.69
C GLU A 370 -25.05 -7.22 6.50
N THR A 371 -24.14 -8.18 6.31
CA THR A 371 -24.15 -9.13 5.21
C THR A 371 -23.81 -10.54 5.69
N ASP A 372 -23.96 -11.53 4.82
CA ASP A 372 -23.30 -12.81 5.00
C ASP A 372 -21.88 -12.82 4.41
N ARG A 373 -21.11 -13.88 4.72
CA ARG A 373 -19.71 -14.03 4.29
C ARG A 373 -19.52 -14.21 2.78
N HIS A 374 -20.55 -14.50 2.02
CA HIS A 374 -20.50 -14.68 0.57
C HIS A 374 -20.89 -13.43 -0.20
N HIS A 375 -21.33 -12.39 0.50
CA HIS A 375 -21.65 -11.12 -0.13
C HIS A 375 -20.40 -10.51 -0.78
N PRO A 376 -20.49 -9.91 -1.97
CA PRO A 376 -19.32 -9.32 -2.65
C PRO A 376 -18.52 -8.33 -1.81
N PHE A 377 -19.17 -7.63 -0.88
CA PHE A 377 -18.48 -6.71 0.03
C PHE A 377 -17.51 -7.41 0.99
N ALA A 378 -17.78 -8.67 1.33
CA ALA A 378 -16.89 -9.47 2.18
C ALA A 378 -15.77 -10.15 1.38
N VAL A 379 -16.04 -10.50 0.13
CA VAL A 379 -15.11 -11.29 -0.68
C VAL A 379 -14.13 -10.43 -1.48
N LEU A 380 -14.48 -9.15 -1.76
CA LEU A 380 -13.70 -8.29 -2.62
C LEU A 380 -12.96 -7.20 -1.82
N GLU A 381 -11.71 -6.95 -2.16
CA GLU A 381 -11.01 -5.74 -1.71
C GLU A 381 -11.64 -4.51 -2.40
N LEU A 382 -12.56 -3.82 -1.71
CA LEU A 382 -13.34 -2.72 -2.30
C LEU A 382 -12.54 -1.43 -2.46
N LEU A 383 -11.55 -1.18 -1.61
CA LEU A 383 -10.77 0.07 -1.57
C LEU A 383 -11.65 1.33 -1.48
N THR A 384 -12.71 1.25 -0.67
CA THR A 384 -13.69 2.32 -0.47
C THR A 384 -14.29 2.19 0.94
N PRO A 385 -14.75 3.27 1.60
CA PRO A 385 -15.19 3.23 3.00
C PRO A 385 -16.59 2.60 3.15
N VAL A 386 -16.72 1.39 2.64
CA VAL A 386 -17.86 0.50 2.80
C VAL A 386 -17.35 -0.85 3.27
N ILE A 387 -17.73 -1.29 4.47
CA ILE A 387 -17.32 -2.59 4.98
C ILE A 387 -18.53 -3.42 5.43
N PRO A 388 -18.51 -4.73 5.19
CA PRO A 388 -19.52 -5.65 5.71
C PRO A 388 -19.30 -5.93 7.20
N MET A 389 -20.39 -6.16 7.92
CA MET A 389 -20.39 -6.76 9.24
C MET A 389 -21.10 -8.10 9.18
N ILE A 390 -20.40 -9.14 9.57
CA ILE A 390 -20.85 -10.54 9.51
C ILE A 390 -21.06 -11.04 10.92
N ARG A 391 -22.29 -11.49 11.24
CA ARG A 391 -22.61 -12.10 12.53
C ARG A 391 -22.17 -13.56 12.53
N CYS A 392 -21.42 -13.93 13.54
CA CYS A 392 -20.89 -15.27 13.73
C CYS A 392 -21.52 -15.90 14.99
N LEU A 393 -21.80 -17.20 14.95
CA LEU A 393 -22.42 -17.90 16.08
C LEU A 393 -21.57 -17.78 17.36
N ASP A 394 -20.26 -17.91 17.18
CA ASP A 394 -19.25 -17.87 18.23
C ASP A 394 -17.93 -17.34 17.67
N VAL A 395 -16.93 -17.19 18.56
CA VAL A 395 -15.60 -16.71 18.20
C VAL A 395 -14.86 -17.69 17.29
N ASP A 396 -15.07 -18.98 17.45
CA ASP A 396 -14.41 -20.00 16.64
C ASP A 396 -14.85 -19.89 15.18
N THR A 397 -16.15 -19.75 14.96
CA THR A 397 -16.72 -19.45 13.63
C THR A 397 -16.19 -18.14 13.06
N ALA A 398 -16.04 -17.09 13.89
CA ALA A 398 -15.54 -15.80 13.46
C ALA A 398 -14.07 -15.89 13.00
N ILE A 399 -13.23 -16.64 13.71
CA ILE A 399 -11.83 -16.88 13.34
C ILE A 399 -11.74 -17.69 12.03
N ASP A 400 -12.50 -18.79 11.93
CA ASP A 400 -12.51 -19.64 10.74
C ASP A 400 -12.89 -18.84 9.48
N TRP A 401 -13.92 -18.01 9.58
CA TRP A 401 -14.34 -17.17 8.45
C TRP A 401 -13.37 -16.02 8.17
N ALA A 402 -12.70 -15.48 9.18
CA ALA A 402 -11.65 -14.49 8.98
C ALA A 402 -10.47 -15.06 8.17
N VAL A 403 -10.06 -16.30 8.48
CA VAL A 403 -9.02 -17.02 7.74
C VAL A 403 -9.45 -17.26 6.28
N GLU A 404 -10.73 -17.64 6.05
CA GLU A 404 -11.28 -17.85 4.71
C GLU A 404 -11.28 -16.54 3.90
N LEU A 405 -11.77 -15.43 4.49
CA LEU A 405 -11.95 -14.14 3.82
C LEU A 405 -10.63 -13.37 3.62
N GLU A 406 -9.57 -13.70 4.34
CA GLU A 406 -8.22 -13.18 4.09
C GLU A 406 -7.60 -13.73 2.80
N HIS A 407 -8.20 -14.79 2.22
CA HIS A 407 -7.83 -15.39 0.93
C HIS A 407 -6.39 -15.92 0.83
N GLY A 408 -5.68 -16.08 1.93
CA GLY A 408 -4.28 -16.50 1.93
C GLY A 408 -3.30 -15.42 1.42
N PHE A 409 -3.71 -14.16 1.40
CA PHE A 409 -2.83 -13.02 1.10
C PHE A 409 -1.76 -12.82 2.16
N LYS A 410 -1.99 -13.29 3.38
CA LYS A 410 -1.09 -13.20 4.55
C LYS A 410 -0.71 -11.76 4.88
N HIS A 411 -1.66 -10.85 4.67
CA HIS A 411 -1.37 -9.42 4.72
C HIS A 411 -1.51 -8.86 6.14
N THR A 412 -2.72 -8.60 6.58
CA THR A 412 -3.02 -7.94 7.85
C THR A 412 -4.29 -8.53 8.45
N ALA A 413 -4.36 -8.62 9.76
CA ALA A 413 -5.59 -8.94 10.49
C ALA A 413 -5.64 -8.23 11.84
N VAL A 414 -6.85 -8.05 12.36
CA VAL A 414 -7.09 -7.39 13.64
C VAL A 414 -7.99 -8.29 14.52
N MET A 415 -7.73 -8.30 15.81
CA MET A 415 -8.65 -8.92 16.76
C MET A 415 -8.83 -8.08 18.02
N HIS A 416 -10.08 -7.81 18.37
CA HIS A 416 -10.46 -7.22 19.64
C HIS A 416 -10.95 -8.29 20.59
N SER A 417 -10.18 -8.56 21.65
CA SER A 417 -10.45 -9.61 22.63
C SER A 417 -9.65 -9.35 23.91
N LYS A 418 -10.19 -9.78 25.06
CA LYS A 418 -9.45 -9.91 26.33
C LYS A 418 -9.11 -11.37 26.65
N ASN A 419 -9.53 -12.31 25.80
CA ASN A 419 -9.24 -13.74 25.96
C ASN A 419 -7.91 -14.05 25.23
N LEU A 420 -6.89 -14.47 25.99
CA LEU A 420 -5.58 -14.79 25.45
C LEU A 420 -5.60 -16.01 24.52
N ASP A 421 -6.45 -17.00 24.78
CA ASP A 421 -6.54 -18.21 23.97
C ASP A 421 -7.13 -17.88 22.57
N HIS A 422 -8.16 -17.03 22.52
CA HIS A 422 -8.72 -16.57 21.24
C HIS A 422 -7.71 -15.75 20.44
N LEU A 423 -7.00 -14.81 21.11
CA LEU A 423 -5.93 -14.00 20.48
C LEU A 423 -4.79 -14.89 19.97
N HIS A 424 -4.44 -15.94 20.72
CA HIS A 424 -3.41 -16.89 20.32
C HIS A 424 -3.87 -17.71 19.12
N ARG A 425 -5.06 -18.31 19.18
CA ARG A 425 -5.63 -19.11 18.08
C ARG A 425 -5.64 -18.30 16.77
N MET A 426 -6.24 -17.12 16.80
CA MET A 426 -6.30 -16.29 15.60
C MET A 426 -4.90 -15.92 15.07
N ALA A 427 -3.96 -15.54 15.93
CA ALA A 427 -2.61 -15.18 15.50
C ALA A 427 -1.89 -16.32 14.76
N VAL A 428 -2.11 -17.56 15.19
CA VAL A 428 -1.50 -18.75 14.58
C VAL A 428 -2.19 -19.10 13.25
N GLU A 429 -3.52 -19.10 13.23
CA GLU A 429 -4.29 -19.58 12.09
C GLU A 429 -4.33 -18.60 10.92
N ILE A 430 -4.43 -17.28 11.19
CA ILE A 430 -4.47 -16.25 10.14
C ILE A 430 -3.12 -16.10 9.43
N ASN A 431 -2.02 -16.42 10.09
CA ASN A 431 -0.67 -16.44 9.52
C ASN A 431 -0.31 -15.21 8.68
N CYS A 432 -0.75 -14.02 9.07
CA CYS A 432 -0.53 -12.77 8.37
C CYS A 432 0.77 -12.06 8.81
N SER A 433 1.28 -11.15 7.98
CA SER A 433 2.49 -10.38 8.24
C SER A 433 2.31 -9.32 9.33
N ILE A 434 1.09 -8.80 9.48
CA ILE A 434 0.72 -7.82 10.51
C ILE A 434 -0.51 -8.33 11.25
N PHE A 435 -0.36 -8.60 12.54
CA PHE A 435 -1.48 -8.96 13.41
C PHE A 435 -1.62 -7.95 14.55
N VAL A 436 -2.72 -7.21 14.58
CA VAL A 436 -2.99 -6.20 15.60
C VAL A 436 -3.98 -6.73 16.63
N LYS A 437 -3.64 -6.60 17.90
CA LYS A 437 -4.48 -6.97 19.04
C LYS A 437 -4.99 -5.71 19.74
N ASN A 438 -6.32 -5.57 19.84
CA ASN A 438 -6.96 -4.46 20.58
C ASN A 438 -6.51 -3.06 20.11
N GLY A 439 -6.49 -2.84 18.82
CA GLY A 439 -6.14 -1.57 18.20
C GLY A 439 -6.64 -1.49 16.76
N SER A 440 -6.55 -0.32 16.16
CA SER A 440 -6.77 -0.15 14.72
C SER A 440 -5.68 -0.85 13.91
N SER A 441 -6.01 -1.35 12.73
CA SER A 441 -5.03 -1.86 11.74
C SER A 441 -3.87 -0.89 11.49
N LEU A 442 -4.11 0.41 11.62
CA LEU A 442 -3.11 1.46 11.48
C LEU A 442 -1.95 1.35 12.48
N ALA A 443 -2.15 0.69 13.63
CA ALA A 443 -1.08 0.40 14.59
C ALA A 443 0.01 -0.48 13.97
N GLY A 444 -0.34 -1.35 13.04
CA GLY A 444 0.62 -2.15 12.26
C GLY A 444 1.48 -1.33 11.29
N LEU A 445 1.08 -0.10 10.99
CA LEU A 445 1.88 0.88 10.24
C LEU A 445 2.63 1.87 11.15
N GLY A 446 2.46 1.79 12.47
CA GLY A 446 3.08 2.69 13.44
C GLY A 446 2.19 3.84 13.94
N PHE A 447 0.93 3.96 13.49
CA PHE A 447 -0.02 4.93 14.06
C PHE A 447 -0.57 4.41 15.40
N GLY A 448 -0.15 5.02 16.49
CA GLY A 448 -0.60 4.63 17.83
C GLY A 448 -0.10 3.25 18.29
N GLY A 449 0.85 2.68 17.59
CA GLY A 449 1.56 1.43 17.91
C GLY A 449 3.06 1.62 17.92
N GLU A 450 3.77 0.60 18.42
CA GLU A 450 5.23 0.55 18.37
C GLU A 450 5.71 0.05 17.00
N GLY A 451 6.95 0.38 16.68
CA GLY A 451 7.63 -0.11 15.48
C GLY A 451 7.65 0.86 14.30
N PRO A 452 8.39 0.50 13.26
CA PRO A 452 8.57 1.31 12.06
C PRO A 452 7.37 1.21 11.11
N THR A 453 7.31 2.16 10.17
CA THR A 453 6.35 2.09 9.07
C THR A 453 6.93 1.41 7.83
N ALA A 454 6.06 0.76 7.05
CA ALA A 454 6.36 0.24 5.73
C ALA A 454 5.19 0.52 4.76
N MET A 455 5.50 1.00 3.56
CA MET A 455 4.51 1.17 2.48
C MET A 455 4.58 0.04 1.45
N THR A 456 5.53 -0.85 1.58
CA THR A 456 5.66 -2.09 0.82
C THR A 456 5.62 -3.25 1.80
N ILE A 457 4.45 -3.89 1.91
CA ILE A 457 4.24 -5.06 2.77
C ILE A 457 4.28 -6.30 1.88
N SER A 458 5.45 -6.94 1.86
CA SER A 458 5.81 -7.95 0.85
C SER A 458 5.35 -9.35 1.25
N THR A 459 4.05 -9.59 1.20
CA THR A 459 3.45 -10.87 1.57
C THR A 459 3.62 -11.96 0.50
N PRO A 460 3.48 -11.69 -0.82
CA PRO A 460 3.68 -12.72 -1.84
C PRO A 460 5.11 -13.28 -1.91
N THR A 461 6.11 -12.51 -1.45
CA THR A 461 7.52 -12.92 -1.45
C THR A 461 8.07 -13.21 -0.06
N GLY A 462 7.28 -12.92 1.00
CA GLY A 462 7.54 -13.37 2.36
C GLY A 462 8.39 -12.45 3.23
N GLU A 463 8.80 -11.27 2.75
CA GLU A 463 9.57 -10.31 3.54
C GLU A 463 8.72 -9.56 4.58
N GLY A 464 7.39 -9.52 4.40
CA GLY A 464 6.48 -8.76 5.27
C GLY A 464 6.70 -7.24 5.18
N PRO A 465 6.56 -6.48 6.29
CA PRO A 465 6.87 -5.06 6.33
C PRO A 465 8.33 -4.80 6.01
N THR A 466 8.61 -4.05 4.93
CA THR A 466 9.97 -3.82 4.46
C THR A 466 10.65 -2.66 5.16
N SER A 467 11.98 -2.72 5.28
CA SER A 467 12.85 -1.66 5.80
C SER A 467 14.21 -1.70 5.08
N ALA A 468 15.17 -0.89 5.51
CA ALA A 468 16.49 -0.86 4.89
C ALA A 468 17.15 -2.25 4.82
N ARG A 469 17.00 -3.08 5.87
CA ARG A 469 17.54 -4.46 5.90
C ARG A 469 16.89 -5.42 4.89
N THR A 470 15.77 -5.05 4.31
CA THR A 470 15.12 -5.85 3.26
C THR A 470 15.77 -5.64 1.89
N PHE A 471 16.33 -4.46 1.66
CA PHE A 471 16.89 -4.04 0.37
C PHE A 471 18.40 -4.22 0.28
N VAL A 472 18.94 -5.21 0.98
CA VAL A 472 20.36 -5.56 1.04
C VAL A 472 20.61 -7.01 0.68
N ARG A 473 21.87 -7.33 0.44
CA ARG A 473 22.39 -8.69 0.36
C ARG A 473 23.46 -8.91 1.43
N ARG A 474 23.50 -10.08 2.02
CA ARG A 474 24.49 -10.43 3.04
C ARG A 474 25.85 -10.72 2.39
N ARG A 475 26.91 -10.12 2.93
CA ARG A 475 28.29 -10.43 2.56
C ARG A 475 29.06 -10.86 3.79
N ARG A 476 29.81 -11.95 3.68
CA ARG A 476 30.58 -12.51 4.76
C ARG A 476 32.08 -12.32 4.51
N CYS A 477 32.78 -11.82 5.53
CA CYS A 477 34.24 -11.78 5.59
C CYS A 477 34.69 -12.67 6.74
N VAL A 478 35.67 -13.54 6.51
CA VAL A 478 36.19 -14.48 7.50
C VAL A 478 37.69 -14.27 7.69
N LEU A 479 38.12 -14.09 8.93
CA LEU A 479 39.51 -14.09 9.34
C LEU A 479 39.77 -15.38 10.14
N VAL A 480 40.64 -16.22 9.66
CA VAL A 480 40.93 -17.55 10.23
C VAL A 480 42.06 -17.46 11.25
N ASP A 481 41.88 -18.09 12.40
CA ASP A 481 42.84 -18.33 13.50
C ASP A 481 43.30 -17.09 14.29
N TYR A 482 42.93 -15.89 13.92
CA TYR A 482 43.39 -14.66 14.58
C TYR A 482 42.19 -13.83 15.08
N PHE A 483 42.51 -12.71 15.73
CA PHE A 483 41.55 -11.69 16.18
C PHE A 483 40.83 -11.97 17.50
N ARG A 484 41.12 -13.09 18.18
CA ARG A 484 40.58 -13.30 19.53
C ARG A 484 41.43 -12.56 20.56
N ILE A 485 40.77 -11.91 21.53
CA ILE A 485 41.39 -11.08 22.59
C ILE A 485 41.16 -11.66 24.00
N VAL A 486 40.44 -12.77 24.11
CA VAL A 486 40.16 -13.49 25.37
C VAL A 486 40.47 -14.95 25.25
#